data_b82f31d480f57a0af7fdd153695ae9c2
#
_entry.id   b82f31d480f57a0af7fdd153695ae9c2
#
_cell.length_a   1.000
_cell.length_b   1.000
_cell.length_c   1.000
_cell.angle_alpha   90.00
_cell.angle_beta   90.00
_cell.angle_gamma   90.00
#
_symmetry.space_group_name_H-M   'P 1'
#
loop_
_entity.id
_entity.type
_entity.pdbx_description
1 polymer ?
#
loop_
_entity_poly.entity_id
_entity_poly.type
_entity_poly.pdbx_seq_one_letter_code
_entity_poly.pdbx_strand_id
1 'polypeptide(L)'
;MRLLIAARRKDATFTGDAASYVVTEWGEGVEETVLTRPFGKYPYRPDDPADYHAAAKRLLHMQAASLVRRMQYANLKHPVVGISGGVDSTLAVIICAEAVKMMGLPADYVTAVTMPCFGTTDRTKSNAIIVSEQLGATVRVIDIGESVMQHFKDIGHDPENRNVVYENSQARERTQILMDVANGFADGGIHVGTEDMSEFADGWCTYNGDHISMYDVNAGSTKTMVQMVVRYVAETTEDKVLAKALLDVLDTPVSPELLPPTRNGEIAQKSEDSVGPYNLQDFFLYYLVDHGFAPEKVLRLADIAYGDEFDHATLKKWLRSYCRRLFSQQFKRSCLQDGPTLNGFSFSPRTGFSMPSDGSDALYLATVDALK
;
A
#
# COMPACT_ATOMS: atom_id res chain seq x y z
N MET A 1 -12.67 25.03 16.32
CA MET A 1 -14.11 25.34 16.49
C MET A 1 -14.97 24.78 15.35
N ARG A 2 -14.71 25.06 14.04
CA ARG A 2 -15.51 24.54 12.91
C ARG A 2 -15.62 23.01 12.86
N LEU A 3 -14.52 22.27 13.10
CA LEU A 3 -14.51 20.81 13.13
C LEU A 3 -15.38 20.24 14.28
N LEU A 4 -15.36 20.88 15.43
CA LEU A 4 -16.18 20.46 16.58
C LEU A 4 -17.68 20.67 16.31
N ILE A 5 -18.04 21.77 15.64
CA ILE A 5 -19.43 22.05 15.24
C ILE A 5 -19.88 21.06 14.15
N ALA A 6 -19.03 20.78 13.16
CA ALA A 6 -19.34 19.82 12.11
C ALA A 6 -19.50 18.38 12.66
N ALA A 7 -18.66 17.97 13.61
CA ALA A 7 -18.78 16.69 14.29
C ALA A 7 -20.08 16.60 15.11
N ARG A 8 -20.41 17.63 15.87
CA ARG A 8 -21.66 17.69 16.66
C ARG A 8 -22.92 17.68 15.79
N ARG A 9 -22.88 18.32 14.59
CA ARG A 9 -24.03 18.29 13.66
C ARG A 9 -24.27 16.90 13.06
N LYS A 10 -23.26 16.03 13.07
CA LYS A 10 -23.38 14.63 12.63
C LYS A 10 -23.81 13.67 13.74
N ASP A 11 -23.81 14.13 14.98
CA ASP A 11 -24.24 13.34 16.13
C ASP A 11 -25.77 13.36 16.20
N ALA A 12 -26.41 12.22 15.97
CA ALA A 12 -27.85 12.05 16.00
C ALA A 12 -28.45 12.29 17.41
N THR A 13 -27.61 12.28 18.45
CA THR A 13 -28.02 12.58 19.84
C THR A 13 -27.94 14.06 20.18
N PHE A 14 -27.34 14.88 19.30
CA PHE A 14 -27.25 16.31 19.47
C PHE A 14 -28.57 16.99 19.04
N THR A 15 -29.50 17.06 19.94
CA THR A 15 -30.80 17.72 19.75
C THR A 15 -30.74 19.16 20.28
N GLY A 16 -29.93 20.01 19.65
CA GLY A 16 -29.94 21.43 19.98
C GLY A 16 -31.22 22.11 19.49
N ASP A 17 -31.94 22.80 20.36
CA ASP A 17 -33.06 23.65 19.95
C ASP A 17 -32.55 24.82 19.11
N ALA A 18 -32.89 24.81 17.82
CA ALA A 18 -32.48 25.87 16.90
C ALA A 18 -32.98 27.27 17.30
N ALA A 19 -34.03 27.35 18.09
CA ALA A 19 -34.59 28.62 18.60
C ALA A 19 -33.69 29.29 19.65
N SER A 20 -32.73 28.59 20.24
CA SER A 20 -31.80 29.13 21.24
C SER A 20 -30.50 29.69 20.68
N TYR A 21 -30.28 29.63 19.35
CA TYR A 21 -29.05 30.14 18.73
C TYR A 21 -29.24 31.56 18.18
N VAL A 22 -28.30 32.44 18.54
CA VAL A 22 -28.17 33.73 17.87
C VAL A 22 -27.44 33.51 16.56
N VAL A 23 -28.12 33.68 15.43
CA VAL A 23 -27.51 33.63 14.10
C VAL A 23 -26.99 35.03 13.78
N THR A 24 -25.66 35.14 13.66
CA THR A 24 -25.02 36.36 13.18
C THR A 24 -24.58 36.10 11.74
N GLU A 25 -25.15 36.85 10.80
CA GLU A 25 -24.69 36.86 9.42
C GLU A 25 -23.42 37.70 9.32
N TRP A 26 -22.33 37.09 8.90
CA TRP A 26 -21.09 37.79 8.61
C TRP A 26 -21.13 38.22 7.14
N GLY A 27 -21.28 39.52 6.89
CA GLY A 27 -21.48 40.06 5.55
C GLY A 27 -20.24 40.19 4.69
N GLU A 28 -19.07 39.77 5.17
CA GLU A 28 -17.86 39.78 4.36
C GLU A 28 -17.76 38.49 3.51
N GLY A 29 -17.59 38.67 2.20
CA GLY A 29 -17.32 37.56 1.29
C GLY A 29 -16.04 36.81 1.65
N VAL A 30 -15.92 35.56 1.20
CA VAL A 30 -14.68 34.81 1.32
C VAL A 30 -13.67 35.43 0.37
N GLU A 31 -12.67 36.14 0.89
CA GLU A 31 -11.55 36.63 0.09
C GLU A 31 -10.58 35.47 -0.21
N GLU A 32 -10.06 35.45 -1.42
CA GLU A 32 -8.99 34.54 -1.80
C GLU A 32 -7.71 35.00 -1.10
N THR A 33 -7.26 34.19 -0.14
CA THR A 33 -6.05 34.48 0.64
C THR A 33 -4.93 33.56 0.23
N VAL A 34 -3.70 34.09 0.19
CA VAL A 34 -2.48 33.28 0.05
C VAL A 34 -2.34 32.40 1.29
N LEU A 35 -2.14 31.09 1.08
CA LEU A 35 -1.91 30.16 2.18
C LEU A 35 -0.51 30.40 2.75
N THR A 36 -0.47 30.93 3.97
CA THR A 36 0.81 31.20 4.70
C THR A 36 1.23 30.06 5.60
N ARG A 37 0.31 29.14 5.92
CA ARG A 37 0.62 27.96 6.74
C ARG A 37 1.38 26.94 5.93
N PRO A 38 2.57 26.50 6.37
CA PRO A 38 3.30 25.43 5.70
C PRO A 38 2.53 24.10 5.81
N PHE A 39 2.59 23.30 4.76
CA PHE A 39 2.11 21.94 4.72
C PHE A 39 3.02 21.12 3.80
N GLY A 40 3.23 19.84 4.17
CA GLY A 40 4.15 18.98 3.45
C GLY A 40 3.58 18.47 2.13
N LYS A 41 4.42 18.43 1.08
CA LYS A 41 4.14 17.74 -0.18
C LYS A 41 4.04 16.23 0.03
N TYR A 42 4.83 15.72 0.96
CA TYR A 42 4.86 14.30 1.33
C TYR A 42 4.44 14.11 2.79
N PRO A 43 3.12 14.07 3.08
CA PRO A 43 2.62 14.19 4.46
C PRO A 43 2.98 13.03 5.38
N TYR A 44 3.38 11.87 4.82
CA TYR A 44 3.76 10.69 5.60
C TYR A 44 5.25 10.51 5.80
N ARG A 45 6.08 11.41 5.30
CA ARG A 45 7.53 11.38 5.51
C ARG A 45 8.05 12.77 5.89
N PRO A 46 9.17 12.87 6.61
CA PRO A 46 9.81 14.15 6.87
C PRO A 46 10.25 14.85 5.58
N ASP A 47 10.12 16.16 5.54
CA ASP A 47 10.67 16.99 4.46
C ASP A 47 12.17 17.24 4.66
N ASP A 48 12.63 17.28 5.92
CA ASP A 48 14.05 17.50 6.27
C ASP A 48 14.84 16.19 6.10
N PRO A 49 15.89 16.17 5.26
CA PRO A 49 16.78 15.02 5.09
C PRO A 49 17.44 14.56 6.40
N ALA A 50 17.67 15.46 7.36
CA ALA A 50 18.25 15.09 8.66
C ALA A 50 17.32 14.18 9.48
N ASP A 51 16.01 14.35 9.34
CA ASP A 51 15.02 13.54 10.05
C ASP A 51 14.66 12.24 9.30
N TYR A 52 15.01 12.15 8.01
CA TYR A 52 14.66 11.07 7.12
C TYR A 52 15.15 9.69 7.61
N HIS A 53 16.46 9.57 7.91
CA HIS A 53 17.04 8.30 8.38
C HIS A 53 16.48 7.90 9.76
N ALA A 54 16.28 8.88 10.65
CA ALA A 54 15.72 8.62 11.97
C ALA A 54 14.27 8.10 11.88
N ALA A 55 13.47 8.69 10.99
CA ALA A 55 12.10 8.26 10.73
C ALA A 55 12.06 6.85 10.10
N ALA A 56 12.86 6.59 9.07
CA ALA A 56 12.93 5.31 8.38
C ALA A 56 13.37 4.17 9.32
N LYS A 57 14.42 4.41 10.11
CA LYS A 57 14.90 3.46 11.14
C LYS A 57 13.82 3.13 12.16
N ARG A 58 13.08 4.13 12.62
CA ARG A 58 11.98 3.95 13.58
C ARG A 58 10.85 3.14 12.98
N LEU A 59 10.46 3.42 11.74
CA LEU A 59 9.41 2.68 11.02
C LEU A 59 9.80 1.21 10.85
N LEU A 60 11.00 0.93 10.34
CA LEU A 60 11.50 -0.43 10.19
C LEU A 60 11.45 -1.20 11.53
N HIS A 61 11.91 -0.56 12.61
CA HIS A 61 11.86 -1.17 13.94
C HIS A 61 10.43 -1.44 14.40
N MET A 62 9.49 -0.50 14.19
CA MET A 62 8.09 -0.67 14.58
C MET A 62 7.43 -1.82 13.81
N GLN A 63 7.67 -1.93 12.51
CA GLN A 63 7.16 -3.00 11.66
C GLN A 63 7.72 -4.36 12.08
N ALA A 64 9.04 -4.46 12.30
CA ALA A 64 9.68 -5.69 12.75
C ALA A 64 9.21 -6.11 14.16
N ALA A 65 9.15 -5.17 15.12
CA ALA A 65 8.66 -5.46 16.48
C ALA A 65 7.19 -5.91 16.48
N SER A 66 6.38 -5.39 15.59
CA SER A 66 4.99 -5.76 15.40
C SER A 66 4.85 -7.22 14.91
N LEU A 67 5.67 -7.61 13.92
CA LEU A 67 5.75 -9.00 13.44
C LEU A 67 6.27 -9.94 14.54
N VAL A 68 7.32 -9.55 15.27
CA VAL A 68 7.84 -10.30 16.44
C VAL A 68 6.73 -10.57 17.44
N ARG A 69 5.92 -9.55 17.79
CA ARG A 69 4.82 -9.71 18.73
C ARG A 69 3.79 -10.70 18.23
N ARG A 70 3.43 -10.67 16.94
CA ARG A 70 2.51 -11.62 16.31
C ARG A 70 3.06 -13.04 16.36
N MET A 71 4.31 -13.22 15.95
CA MET A 71 4.97 -14.52 15.92
C MET A 71 5.10 -15.14 17.32
N GLN A 72 5.53 -14.36 18.32
CA GLN A 72 5.63 -14.81 19.71
C GLN A 72 4.26 -15.19 20.28
N TYR A 73 3.21 -14.37 20.05
CA TYR A 73 1.87 -14.66 20.56
C TYR A 73 1.31 -15.97 20.01
N ALA A 74 1.52 -16.23 18.72
CA ALA A 74 1.03 -17.43 18.05
C ALA A 74 2.02 -18.62 18.08
N ASN A 75 3.18 -18.46 18.76
CA ASN A 75 4.26 -19.45 18.81
C ASN A 75 4.76 -19.89 17.43
N LEU A 76 5.00 -18.91 16.55
CA LEU A 76 5.45 -19.10 15.17
C LEU A 76 6.92 -18.68 15.03
N LYS A 77 7.68 -19.34 14.14
CA LYS A 77 9.11 -19.08 13.95
C LYS A 77 9.49 -18.77 12.51
N HIS A 78 8.72 -19.23 11.53
CA HIS A 78 9.05 -19.16 10.12
C HIS A 78 8.16 -18.14 9.37
N PRO A 79 8.60 -16.89 9.20
CA PRO A 79 7.90 -15.97 8.29
C PRO A 79 8.14 -16.40 6.84
N VAL A 80 7.06 -16.54 6.09
CA VAL A 80 7.03 -16.88 4.66
C VAL A 80 6.52 -15.66 3.90
N VAL A 81 7.31 -15.16 2.97
CA VAL A 81 6.98 -13.96 2.20
C VAL A 81 7.14 -14.19 0.70
N GLY A 82 6.15 -13.78 -0.07
CA GLY A 82 6.20 -13.76 -1.52
C GLY A 82 7.07 -12.58 -2.01
N ILE A 83 8.06 -12.87 -2.84
CA ILE A 83 8.97 -11.85 -3.36
C ILE A 83 8.81 -11.73 -4.88
N SER A 84 8.35 -10.56 -5.34
CA SER A 84 8.21 -10.23 -6.76
C SER A 84 9.42 -9.49 -7.32
N GLY A 85 10.25 -8.90 -6.46
CA GLY A 85 11.30 -7.94 -6.84
C GLY A 85 10.82 -6.50 -6.87
N GLY A 86 9.56 -6.24 -6.52
CA GLY A 86 9.02 -4.91 -6.29
C GLY A 86 9.38 -4.38 -4.89
N VAL A 87 9.21 -3.07 -4.69
CA VAL A 87 9.64 -2.37 -3.46
C VAL A 87 8.92 -2.87 -2.20
N ASP A 88 7.63 -3.24 -2.31
CA ASP A 88 6.80 -3.66 -1.17
C ASP A 88 7.24 -5.02 -0.64
N SER A 89 7.39 -6.02 -1.52
CA SER A 89 7.90 -7.34 -1.14
C SER A 89 9.34 -7.28 -0.66
N THR A 90 10.14 -6.35 -1.20
CA THR A 90 11.51 -6.07 -0.74
C THR A 90 11.51 -5.56 0.70
N LEU A 91 10.64 -4.59 1.04
CA LEU A 91 10.53 -4.13 2.42
C LEU A 91 10.03 -5.26 3.34
N ALA A 92 9.06 -6.06 2.89
CA ALA A 92 8.54 -7.15 3.71
C ALA A 92 9.60 -8.20 4.06
N VAL A 93 10.48 -8.58 3.11
CA VAL A 93 11.58 -9.52 3.42
C VAL A 93 12.63 -8.89 4.35
N ILE A 94 12.93 -7.61 4.22
CA ILE A 94 13.79 -6.86 5.16
C ILE A 94 13.21 -6.89 6.58
N ILE A 95 11.90 -6.63 6.72
CA ILE A 95 11.20 -6.66 7.99
C ILE A 95 11.23 -8.07 8.60
N CYS A 96 11.01 -9.12 7.78
CA CYS A 96 11.11 -10.50 8.24
C CYS A 96 12.51 -10.84 8.76
N ALA A 97 13.57 -10.42 8.06
CA ALA A 97 14.95 -10.62 8.49
C ALA A 97 15.24 -9.90 9.82
N GLU A 98 14.81 -8.63 9.98
CA GLU A 98 14.96 -7.91 11.25
C GLU A 98 14.12 -8.57 12.38
N ALA A 99 12.92 -9.07 12.09
CA ALA A 99 12.07 -9.73 13.07
C ALA A 99 12.71 -11.03 13.61
N VAL A 100 13.20 -11.92 12.75
CA VAL A 100 13.86 -13.16 13.19
C VAL A 100 15.15 -12.87 13.96
N LYS A 101 15.91 -11.84 13.55
CA LYS A 101 17.09 -11.35 14.28
C LYS A 101 16.71 -10.83 15.68
N MET A 102 15.64 -10.05 15.81
CA MET A 102 15.13 -9.58 17.12
C MET A 102 14.67 -10.74 18.02
N MET A 103 14.22 -11.85 17.43
CA MET A 103 13.83 -13.07 18.15
C MET A 103 15.04 -13.97 18.51
N GLY A 104 16.24 -13.63 18.04
CA GLY A 104 17.44 -14.46 18.22
C GLY A 104 17.41 -15.74 17.38
N LEU A 105 16.62 -15.76 16.30
CA LEU A 105 16.54 -16.89 15.38
C LEU A 105 17.56 -16.71 14.22
N PRO A 106 18.02 -17.82 13.61
CA PRO A 106 18.85 -17.77 12.41
C PRO A 106 18.13 -17.09 11.23
N ALA A 107 18.86 -16.43 10.34
CA ALA A 107 18.29 -15.69 9.21
C ALA A 107 17.55 -16.61 8.21
N ASP A 108 17.99 -17.85 8.07
CA ASP A 108 17.38 -18.88 7.20
C ASP A 108 15.99 -19.38 7.67
N TYR A 109 15.53 -18.92 8.85
CA TYR A 109 14.13 -19.09 9.27
C TYR A 109 13.17 -18.25 8.43
N VAL A 110 13.64 -17.18 7.76
CA VAL A 110 12.86 -16.47 6.75
C VAL A 110 12.82 -17.31 5.47
N THR A 111 11.63 -17.59 4.96
CA THR A 111 11.45 -18.23 3.65
C THR A 111 10.91 -17.21 2.64
N ALA A 112 11.75 -16.83 1.70
CA ALA A 112 11.40 -15.94 0.60
C ALA A 112 11.03 -16.77 -0.63
N VAL A 113 9.80 -16.63 -1.13
CA VAL A 113 9.28 -17.45 -2.23
C VAL A 113 9.07 -16.57 -3.47
N THR A 114 9.83 -16.82 -4.53
CA THR A 114 9.54 -16.23 -5.84
C THR A 114 8.74 -17.21 -6.68
N MET A 115 7.67 -16.73 -7.29
CA MET A 115 6.73 -17.56 -8.06
C MET A 115 6.58 -17.02 -9.49
N PRO A 116 7.57 -17.29 -10.36
CA PRO A 116 7.50 -16.87 -11.75
C PRO A 116 6.23 -17.38 -12.42
N CYS A 117 5.65 -16.53 -13.28
CA CYS A 117 4.56 -16.85 -14.16
C CYS A 117 4.70 -16.02 -15.45
N PHE A 118 3.65 -15.85 -16.19
CA PHE A 118 3.67 -15.25 -17.54
C PHE A 118 4.17 -13.79 -17.59
N GLY A 119 4.06 -13.02 -16.50
CA GLY A 119 4.43 -11.60 -16.43
C GLY A 119 5.79 -11.30 -15.78
N THR A 120 6.46 -12.29 -15.22
CA THR A 120 7.70 -12.07 -14.45
C THR A 120 8.87 -11.76 -15.38
N THR A 121 9.63 -10.69 -15.09
CA THR A 121 10.82 -10.32 -15.84
C THR A 121 12.10 -10.90 -15.19
N ASP A 122 13.16 -11.08 -15.97
CA ASP A 122 14.44 -11.58 -15.44
C ASP A 122 15.07 -10.60 -14.43
N ARG A 123 14.88 -9.29 -14.62
CA ARG A 123 15.39 -8.24 -13.72
C ARG A 123 14.76 -8.33 -12.33
N THR A 124 13.44 -8.35 -12.26
CA THR A 124 12.70 -8.40 -11.00
C THR A 124 12.95 -9.71 -10.26
N LYS A 125 12.96 -10.84 -10.98
CA LYS A 125 13.33 -12.15 -10.42
C LYS A 125 14.74 -12.13 -9.83
N SER A 126 15.72 -11.56 -10.54
CA SER A 126 17.10 -11.48 -10.07
C SER A 126 17.22 -10.62 -8.82
N ASN A 127 16.58 -9.44 -8.78
CA ASN A 127 16.60 -8.59 -7.61
C ASN A 127 15.95 -9.25 -6.39
N ALA A 128 14.81 -9.92 -6.56
CA ALA A 128 14.15 -10.66 -5.49
C ALA A 128 15.08 -11.71 -4.86
N ILE A 129 15.77 -12.48 -5.68
CA ILE A 129 16.71 -13.52 -5.23
C ILE A 129 17.91 -12.88 -4.51
N ILE A 130 18.59 -11.90 -5.15
CA ILE A 130 19.78 -11.26 -4.60
C ILE A 130 19.47 -10.63 -3.24
N VAL A 131 18.40 -9.83 -3.11
CA VAL A 131 18.05 -9.20 -1.84
C VAL A 131 17.82 -10.25 -0.76
N SER A 132 17.08 -11.31 -1.06
CA SER A 132 16.77 -12.35 -0.08
C SER A 132 17.99 -13.14 0.38
N GLU A 133 18.88 -13.51 -0.55
CA GLU A 133 20.13 -14.21 -0.25
C GLU A 133 21.09 -13.35 0.59
N GLN A 134 21.23 -12.06 0.27
CA GLN A 134 22.07 -11.15 1.03
C GLN A 134 21.52 -10.90 2.46
N LEU A 135 20.21 -11.02 2.66
CA LEU A 135 19.59 -10.99 3.99
C LEU A 135 19.68 -12.33 4.73
N GLY A 136 20.23 -13.38 4.11
CA GLY A 136 20.38 -14.73 4.67
C GLY A 136 19.10 -15.55 4.68
N ALA A 137 18.06 -15.14 3.97
CA ALA A 137 16.81 -15.88 3.87
C ALA A 137 16.96 -17.16 3.01
N THR A 138 16.15 -18.17 3.31
CA THR A 138 15.99 -19.35 2.45
C THR A 138 15.15 -18.96 1.24
N VAL A 139 15.72 -19.01 0.04
CA VAL A 139 15.02 -18.69 -1.21
C VAL A 139 14.41 -19.95 -1.83
N ARG A 140 13.13 -19.88 -2.19
CA ARG A 140 12.43 -20.91 -2.94
C ARG A 140 11.92 -20.34 -4.26
N VAL A 141 12.19 -21.01 -5.35
CA VAL A 141 11.66 -20.69 -6.69
C VAL A 141 10.60 -21.72 -7.04
N ILE A 142 9.35 -21.29 -7.18
CA ILE A 142 8.21 -22.15 -7.49
C ILE A 142 7.54 -21.58 -8.74
N ASP A 143 7.78 -22.23 -9.89
CA ASP A 143 7.09 -21.87 -11.14
C ASP A 143 5.61 -22.28 -11.03
N ILE A 144 4.71 -21.33 -11.25
CA ILE A 144 3.27 -21.55 -11.14
C ILE A 144 2.57 -21.63 -12.50
N GLY A 145 3.32 -21.57 -13.60
CA GLY A 145 2.74 -21.52 -14.94
C GLY A 145 1.86 -22.72 -15.24
N GLU A 146 2.30 -23.94 -14.91
CA GLU A 146 1.54 -25.17 -15.19
C GLU A 146 0.26 -25.26 -14.33
N SER A 147 0.30 -24.90 -13.04
CA SER A 147 -0.87 -24.92 -12.17
C SER A 147 -1.90 -23.89 -12.61
N VAL A 148 -1.48 -22.68 -12.99
CA VAL A 148 -2.39 -21.66 -13.54
C VAL A 148 -3.00 -22.11 -14.87
N MET A 149 -2.23 -22.73 -15.76
CA MET A 149 -2.75 -23.28 -17.01
C MET A 149 -3.75 -24.42 -16.77
N GLN A 150 -3.49 -25.29 -15.79
CA GLN A 150 -4.46 -26.33 -15.39
C GLN A 150 -5.74 -25.69 -14.85
N HIS A 151 -5.60 -24.68 -13.99
CA HIS A 151 -6.76 -23.93 -13.48
C HIS A 151 -7.60 -23.30 -14.60
N PHE A 152 -6.97 -22.66 -15.59
CA PHE A 152 -7.67 -22.11 -16.76
C PHE A 152 -8.47 -23.19 -17.50
N LYS A 153 -7.89 -24.36 -17.71
CA LYS A 153 -8.58 -25.49 -18.33
C LYS A 153 -9.79 -25.95 -17.52
N ASP A 154 -9.65 -26.04 -16.19
CA ASP A 154 -10.70 -26.53 -15.30
C ASP A 154 -11.92 -25.58 -15.28
N ILE A 155 -11.68 -24.25 -15.35
CA ILE A 155 -12.74 -23.23 -15.39
C ILE A 155 -13.21 -22.87 -16.80
N GLY A 156 -12.60 -23.44 -17.85
CA GLY A 156 -12.93 -23.14 -19.26
C GLY A 156 -12.49 -21.75 -19.71
N HIS A 157 -11.43 -21.18 -19.11
CA HIS A 157 -10.88 -19.89 -19.50
C HIS A 157 -9.89 -20.05 -20.65
N ASP A 158 -10.00 -19.19 -21.68
CA ASP A 158 -9.06 -19.11 -22.79
C ASP A 158 -7.77 -18.35 -22.35
N PRO A 159 -6.59 -18.98 -22.33
CA PRO A 159 -5.34 -18.32 -21.93
C PRO A 159 -4.93 -17.12 -22.80
N GLU A 160 -5.44 -17.01 -24.02
CA GLU A 160 -5.19 -15.84 -24.87
C GLU A 160 -6.06 -14.63 -24.47
N ASN A 161 -7.11 -14.84 -23.69
CA ASN A 161 -7.93 -13.77 -23.15
C ASN A 161 -7.33 -13.23 -21.84
N ARG A 162 -6.50 -12.21 -21.96
CA ARG A 162 -5.75 -11.57 -20.85
C ARG A 162 -6.61 -10.58 -20.07
N ASN A 163 -7.76 -11.03 -19.62
CA ASN A 163 -8.71 -10.25 -18.81
C ASN A 163 -8.44 -10.42 -17.30
N VAL A 164 -9.35 -9.89 -16.48
CA VAL A 164 -9.28 -9.98 -15.01
C VAL A 164 -9.22 -11.42 -14.47
N VAL A 165 -9.72 -12.41 -15.19
CA VAL A 165 -9.61 -13.84 -14.80
C VAL A 165 -8.18 -14.30 -14.93
N TYR A 166 -7.52 -13.94 -16.05
CA TYR A 166 -6.12 -14.26 -16.31
C TYR A 166 -5.19 -13.69 -15.22
N GLU A 167 -5.39 -12.43 -14.83
CA GLU A 167 -4.58 -11.78 -13.80
C GLU A 167 -4.87 -12.34 -12.40
N ASN A 168 -6.15 -12.40 -12.01
CA ASN A 168 -6.55 -12.79 -10.67
C ASN A 168 -6.24 -14.27 -10.34
N SER A 169 -6.26 -15.16 -11.33
CA SER A 169 -5.90 -16.57 -11.10
C SER A 169 -4.44 -16.71 -10.69
N GLN A 170 -3.53 -15.96 -11.33
CA GLN A 170 -2.12 -15.96 -10.96
C GLN A 170 -1.88 -15.42 -9.54
N ALA A 171 -2.56 -14.33 -9.17
CA ALA A 171 -2.43 -13.73 -7.84
C ALA A 171 -2.93 -14.68 -6.74
N ARG A 172 -4.07 -15.36 -6.95
CA ARG A 172 -4.62 -16.31 -5.97
C ARG A 172 -3.79 -17.58 -5.85
N GLU A 173 -3.23 -18.08 -6.94
CA GLU A 173 -2.30 -19.23 -6.92
C GLU A 173 -1.09 -18.94 -6.05
N ARG A 174 -0.49 -17.74 -6.17
CA ARG A 174 0.62 -17.32 -5.31
C ARG A 174 0.24 -17.30 -3.84
N THR A 175 -0.92 -16.76 -3.51
CA THR A 175 -1.38 -16.66 -2.12
C THR A 175 -1.63 -18.04 -1.50
N GLN A 176 -2.26 -18.95 -2.24
CA GLN A 176 -2.47 -20.32 -1.80
C GLN A 176 -1.16 -21.01 -1.48
N ILE A 177 -0.18 -20.95 -2.39
CA ILE A 177 1.14 -21.55 -2.19
C ILE A 177 1.84 -20.97 -0.96
N LEU A 178 1.81 -19.66 -0.74
CA LEU A 178 2.45 -19.03 0.41
C LEU A 178 1.83 -19.48 1.74
N MET A 179 0.51 -19.60 1.80
CA MET A 179 -0.18 -20.11 2.98
C MET A 179 0.15 -21.57 3.25
N ASP A 180 0.18 -22.42 2.21
CA ASP A 180 0.49 -23.84 2.35
C ASP A 180 1.96 -24.07 2.71
N VAL A 181 2.89 -23.27 2.16
CA VAL A 181 4.30 -23.28 2.58
C VAL A 181 4.44 -22.91 4.05
N ALA A 182 3.71 -21.89 4.53
CA ALA A 182 3.72 -21.51 5.93
C ALA A 182 3.15 -22.63 6.82
N ASN A 183 2.07 -23.27 6.41
CA ASN A 183 1.47 -24.39 7.14
C ASN A 183 2.36 -25.63 7.17
N GLY A 184 3.30 -25.76 6.25
CA GLY A 184 4.23 -26.90 6.19
C GLY A 184 5.31 -26.92 7.27
N PHE A 185 5.51 -25.83 8.02
CA PHE A 185 6.50 -25.77 9.12
C PHE A 185 5.97 -26.39 10.42
N ALA A 186 6.60 -27.47 10.88
CA ALA A 186 6.18 -28.22 12.07
C ALA A 186 6.23 -27.37 13.36
N ASP A 187 7.13 -26.38 13.44
CA ASP A 187 7.31 -25.47 14.57
C ASP A 187 6.71 -24.07 14.30
N GLY A 188 5.81 -23.98 13.32
CA GLY A 188 4.93 -22.86 13.06
C GLY A 188 5.47 -21.85 12.04
N GLY A 189 4.74 -21.71 10.94
CA GLY A 189 4.97 -20.70 9.91
C GLY A 189 3.85 -19.68 9.82
N ILE A 190 4.16 -18.51 9.27
CA ILE A 190 3.22 -17.43 9.05
C ILE A 190 3.45 -16.81 7.66
N HIS A 191 2.39 -16.75 6.84
CA HIS A 191 2.42 -16.00 5.60
C HIS A 191 2.34 -14.50 5.91
N VAL A 192 3.38 -13.77 5.51
CA VAL A 192 3.52 -12.32 5.70
C VAL A 192 3.10 -11.60 4.42
N GLY A 193 2.13 -10.68 4.56
CA GLY A 193 1.65 -9.83 3.47
C GLY A 193 2.61 -8.70 3.15
N THR A 194 2.46 -8.17 1.95
CA THR A 194 3.36 -7.17 1.37
C THR A 194 2.65 -5.90 0.92
N GLU A 195 1.31 -5.88 0.91
CA GLU A 195 0.50 -4.77 0.45
C GLU A 195 0.65 -3.54 1.34
N ASP A 196 0.70 -2.37 0.74
CA ASP A 196 0.79 -1.12 1.48
C ASP A 196 -0.55 -0.37 1.60
N MET A 197 -0.54 0.67 2.43
CA MET A 197 -1.73 1.46 2.73
C MET A 197 -2.25 2.24 1.51
N SER A 198 -1.38 2.62 0.56
CA SER A 198 -1.77 3.32 -0.67
C SER A 198 -2.52 2.37 -1.61
N GLU A 199 -2.05 1.13 -1.74
CA GLU A 199 -2.72 0.08 -2.50
C GLU A 199 -4.06 -0.30 -1.88
N PHE A 200 -4.15 -0.39 -0.55
CA PHE A 200 -5.43 -0.59 0.14
C PHE A 200 -6.41 0.57 -0.06
N ALA A 201 -5.93 1.82 -0.12
CA ALA A 201 -6.79 2.97 -0.38
C ALA A 201 -7.47 2.89 -1.74
N ASP A 202 -6.70 2.57 -2.78
CA ASP A 202 -7.19 2.43 -4.15
C ASP A 202 -7.83 1.07 -4.45
N GLY A 203 -7.66 0.08 -3.55
CA GLY A 203 -8.02 -1.31 -3.79
C GLY A 203 -7.29 -1.87 -5.03
N TRP A 204 -6.04 -1.47 -5.23
CA TRP A 204 -5.18 -1.91 -6.33
C TRP A 204 -4.54 -3.25 -6.02
N CYS A 205 -5.36 -4.27 -5.93
CA CYS A 205 -5.01 -5.64 -5.57
C CYS A 205 -6.07 -6.61 -6.08
N THR A 206 -5.73 -7.88 -6.15
CA THR A 206 -6.68 -8.96 -6.42
C THR A 206 -7.40 -9.37 -5.14
N TYR A 207 -8.73 -9.25 -5.11
CA TYR A 207 -9.55 -9.71 -3.99
C TYR A 207 -9.27 -11.18 -3.63
N ASN A 208 -8.93 -11.43 -2.36
CA ASN A 208 -8.49 -12.75 -1.86
C ASN A 208 -7.33 -13.37 -2.66
N GLY A 209 -6.45 -12.51 -3.19
CA GLY A 209 -5.19 -12.87 -3.80
C GLY A 209 -4.03 -12.25 -3.03
N ASP A 210 -3.26 -11.40 -3.70
CA ASP A 210 -2.13 -10.66 -3.14
C ASP A 210 -2.49 -9.82 -1.90
N HIS A 211 -3.72 -9.30 -1.83
CA HIS A 211 -4.15 -8.44 -0.72
C HIS A 211 -4.46 -9.17 0.59
N ILE A 212 -4.36 -10.50 0.65
CA ILE A 212 -4.69 -11.26 1.86
C ILE A 212 -3.48 -12.06 2.36
N SER A 213 -3.29 -12.08 3.67
CA SER A 213 -2.21 -12.80 4.35
C SER A 213 -2.59 -13.13 5.79
N MET A 214 -1.72 -13.81 6.50
CA MET A 214 -1.93 -14.07 7.93
C MET A 214 -1.55 -12.87 8.81
N TYR A 215 -0.65 -12.03 8.32
CA TYR A 215 -0.26 -10.75 8.93
C TYR A 215 0.45 -9.89 7.89
N ASP A 216 0.09 -8.61 7.77
CA ASP A 216 0.67 -7.72 6.80
C ASP A 216 1.55 -6.65 7.45
N VAL A 217 2.85 -6.68 7.13
CA VAL A 217 3.83 -5.80 7.77
C VAL A 217 3.84 -4.39 7.18
N ASN A 218 3.32 -4.20 5.97
CA ASN A 218 3.25 -2.92 5.29
C ASN A 218 1.89 -2.21 5.44
N ALA A 219 0.89 -2.85 6.05
CA ALA A 219 -0.49 -2.35 6.13
C ALA A 219 -0.65 -0.91 6.68
N GLY A 220 0.31 -0.45 7.49
CA GLY A 220 0.33 0.91 8.04
C GLY A 220 1.31 1.86 7.35
N SER A 221 1.98 1.43 6.27
CA SER A 221 2.94 2.23 5.50
C SER A 221 2.35 2.64 4.17
N THR A 222 2.50 3.90 3.78
CA THR A 222 2.19 4.33 2.41
C THR A 222 3.33 3.97 1.46
N LYS A 223 3.10 4.02 0.15
CA LYS A 223 4.13 3.75 -0.86
C LYS A 223 5.36 4.64 -0.68
N THR A 224 5.17 5.92 -0.37
CA THR A 224 6.30 6.84 -0.13
C THR A 224 7.07 6.49 1.14
N MET A 225 6.43 5.94 2.17
CA MET A 225 7.11 5.41 3.37
C MET A 225 7.86 4.12 3.07
N VAL A 226 7.28 3.20 2.30
CA VAL A 226 7.95 1.96 1.86
C VAL A 226 9.26 2.30 1.12
N GLN A 227 9.18 3.18 0.13
CA GLN A 227 10.36 3.65 -0.62
C GLN A 227 11.40 4.31 0.30
N MET A 228 10.95 5.10 1.28
CA MET A 228 11.82 5.75 2.26
C MET A 228 12.61 4.73 3.08
N VAL A 229 11.95 3.68 3.59
CA VAL A 229 12.61 2.67 4.42
C VAL A 229 13.57 1.81 3.60
N VAL A 230 13.20 1.39 2.38
CA VAL A 230 14.10 0.64 1.49
C VAL A 230 15.33 1.46 1.12
N ARG A 231 15.18 2.77 0.83
CA ARG A 231 16.29 3.69 0.56
C ARG A 231 17.21 3.82 1.76
N TYR A 232 16.65 3.98 2.95
CA TYR A 232 17.44 4.03 4.19
C TYR A 232 18.31 2.77 4.35
N VAL A 233 17.76 1.58 4.12
CA VAL A 233 18.53 0.33 4.22
C VAL A 233 19.61 0.30 3.15
N ALA A 234 19.32 0.71 1.90
CA ALA A 234 20.30 0.77 0.81
C ALA A 234 21.48 1.71 1.15
N GLU A 235 21.21 2.84 1.80
CA GLU A 235 22.21 3.86 2.13
C GLU A 235 23.03 3.52 3.37
N THR A 236 22.51 2.69 4.27
CA THR A 236 23.15 2.40 5.57
C THR A 236 23.76 1.00 5.67
N THR A 237 23.45 0.09 4.75
CA THR A 237 24.06 -1.24 4.75
C THR A 237 25.52 -1.19 4.33
N GLU A 238 26.37 -1.99 4.98
CA GLU A 238 27.78 -2.18 4.58
C GLU A 238 27.92 -3.13 3.36
N ASP A 239 26.89 -3.95 3.11
CA ASP A 239 26.84 -4.88 1.98
C ASP A 239 26.57 -4.13 0.67
N LYS A 240 27.60 -4.06 -0.18
CA LYS A 240 27.53 -3.35 -1.47
C LYS A 240 26.63 -4.06 -2.50
N VAL A 241 26.49 -5.38 -2.41
CA VAL A 241 25.62 -6.15 -3.30
C VAL A 241 24.17 -5.87 -2.95
N LEU A 242 23.83 -5.93 -1.66
CA LEU A 242 22.51 -5.57 -1.16
C LEU A 242 22.17 -4.12 -1.50
N ALA A 243 23.06 -3.17 -1.19
CA ALA A 243 22.84 -1.75 -1.49
C ALA A 243 22.49 -1.52 -2.97
N LYS A 244 23.26 -2.12 -3.89
CA LYS A 244 23.03 -1.99 -5.32
C LYS A 244 21.68 -2.59 -5.75
N ALA A 245 21.33 -3.77 -5.24
CA ALA A 245 20.07 -4.43 -5.56
C ALA A 245 18.86 -3.61 -5.05
N LEU A 246 18.94 -3.05 -3.83
CA LEU A 246 17.89 -2.20 -3.27
C LEU A 246 17.69 -0.90 -4.07
N LEU A 247 18.77 -0.27 -4.54
CA LEU A 247 18.68 0.91 -5.42
C LEU A 247 18.05 0.55 -6.77
N ASP A 248 18.40 -0.61 -7.36
CA ASP A 248 17.79 -1.06 -8.60
C ASP A 248 16.29 -1.39 -8.45
N VAL A 249 15.88 -1.91 -7.29
CA VAL A 249 14.46 -2.09 -6.93
C VAL A 249 13.74 -0.74 -6.89
N LEU A 250 14.33 0.28 -6.26
CA LEU A 250 13.74 1.62 -6.18
C LEU A 250 13.63 2.32 -7.54
N ASP A 251 14.51 2.00 -8.48
CA ASP A 251 14.51 2.53 -9.85
C ASP A 251 13.58 1.73 -10.80
N THR A 252 13.00 0.63 -10.31
CA THR A 252 12.07 -0.19 -11.09
C THR A 252 10.65 0.36 -10.95
N PRO A 253 9.93 0.64 -12.05
CA PRO A 253 8.53 1.08 -11.99
C PRO A 253 7.64 0.06 -11.27
N VAL A 254 6.73 0.54 -10.42
CA VAL A 254 5.77 -0.32 -9.73
C VAL A 254 4.81 -0.95 -10.74
N SER A 255 4.71 -2.29 -10.70
CA SER A 255 3.89 -3.07 -11.64
C SER A 255 3.36 -4.33 -10.95
N PRO A 256 2.12 -4.76 -11.23
CA PRO A 256 1.59 -6.04 -10.75
C PRO A 256 2.22 -7.27 -11.43
N GLU A 257 2.97 -7.10 -12.53
CA GLU A 257 3.66 -8.16 -13.30
C GLU A 257 2.77 -9.40 -13.61
N LEU A 258 1.49 -9.18 -13.89
CA LEU A 258 0.53 -10.23 -14.20
C LEU A 258 0.35 -10.44 -15.71
N LEU A 259 0.66 -9.42 -16.52
CA LEU A 259 0.64 -9.48 -17.97
C LEU A 259 2.04 -9.79 -18.52
N PRO A 260 2.16 -10.58 -19.60
CA PRO A 260 3.44 -10.83 -20.24
C PRO A 260 4.14 -9.52 -20.62
N PRO A 261 5.48 -9.45 -20.51
CA PRO A 261 6.23 -8.27 -20.90
C PRO A 261 6.03 -7.93 -22.38
N THR A 262 6.30 -6.69 -22.74
CA THR A 262 6.26 -6.25 -24.15
C THR A 262 7.28 -7.04 -24.98
N ARG A 263 7.19 -6.94 -26.32
CA ARG A 263 8.15 -7.59 -27.23
C ARG A 263 9.60 -7.19 -26.99
N ASN A 264 9.84 -6.06 -26.34
CA ASN A 264 11.15 -5.55 -25.98
C ASN A 264 11.61 -5.98 -24.58
N GLY A 265 10.82 -6.81 -23.85
CA GLY A 265 11.11 -7.24 -22.48
C GLY A 265 10.79 -6.18 -21.41
N GLU A 266 10.09 -5.09 -21.77
CA GLU A 266 9.70 -4.05 -20.83
C GLU A 266 8.40 -4.42 -20.10
N ILE A 267 8.20 -3.84 -18.92
CA ILE A 267 6.98 -3.96 -18.11
C ILE A 267 5.77 -3.48 -18.93
N ALA A 268 4.79 -4.35 -19.15
CA ALA A 268 3.62 -4.06 -19.98
C ALA A 268 2.60 -3.16 -19.29
N GLN A 269 2.55 -3.15 -17.95
CA GLN A 269 1.57 -2.43 -17.16
C GLN A 269 2.23 -1.74 -15.98
N LYS A 270 2.18 -0.41 -15.94
CA LYS A 270 2.61 0.38 -14.78
C LYS A 270 1.40 0.71 -13.91
N SER A 271 1.52 0.50 -12.61
CA SER A 271 0.42 0.79 -11.67
C SER A 271 0.00 2.26 -11.74
N GLU A 272 0.94 3.20 -11.80
CA GLU A 272 0.67 4.63 -11.85
C GLU A 272 -0.10 5.10 -13.10
N ASP A 273 -0.05 4.35 -14.20
CA ASP A 273 -0.89 4.66 -15.39
C ASP A 273 -2.38 4.42 -15.11
N SER A 274 -2.70 3.57 -14.15
CA SER A 274 -4.06 3.16 -13.79
C SER A 274 -4.62 3.89 -12.58
N VAL A 275 -3.79 4.10 -11.54
CA VAL A 275 -4.23 4.70 -10.26
C VAL A 275 -3.72 6.13 -10.07
N GLY A 276 -2.71 6.55 -10.82
CA GLY A 276 -2.03 7.82 -10.70
C GLY A 276 -0.73 7.73 -9.89
N PRO A 277 0.07 8.81 -9.89
CA PRO A 277 1.33 8.88 -9.16
C PRO A 277 1.13 8.63 -7.66
N TYR A 278 1.94 7.75 -7.07
CA TYR A 278 1.79 7.37 -5.65
C TYR A 278 2.00 8.53 -4.68
N ASN A 279 2.80 9.53 -5.03
CA ASN A 279 2.93 10.73 -4.22
C ASN A 279 1.62 11.52 -4.12
N LEU A 280 0.82 11.58 -5.21
CA LEU A 280 -0.52 12.16 -5.19
C LEU A 280 -1.51 11.29 -4.43
N GLN A 281 -1.43 9.96 -4.57
CA GLN A 281 -2.29 9.03 -3.84
C GLN A 281 -2.10 9.17 -2.33
N ASP A 282 -0.85 9.22 -1.85
CA ASP A 282 -0.52 9.42 -0.44
C ASP A 282 -0.99 10.79 0.06
N PHE A 283 -0.89 11.83 -0.77
CA PHE A 283 -1.40 13.16 -0.45
C PHE A 283 -2.93 13.17 -0.31
N PHE A 284 -3.64 12.51 -1.22
CA PHE A 284 -5.09 12.40 -1.17
C PHE A 284 -5.53 11.54 0.03
N LEU A 285 -4.83 10.44 0.30
CA LEU A 285 -5.07 9.61 1.48
C LEU A 285 -4.99 10.45 2.76
N TYR A 286 -3.93 11.21 2.93
CA TYR A 286 -3.72 12.02 4.11
C TYR A 286 -4.80 13.09 4.30
N TYR A 287 -5.04 13.92 3.28
CA TYR A 287 -5.95 15.05 3.45
C TYR A 287 -7.43 14.66 3.35
N LEU A 288 -7.79 13.78 2.39
CA LEU A 288 -9.19 13.41 2.18
C LEU A 288 -9.69 12.40 3.21
N VAL A 289 -8.89 11.34 3.47
CA VAL A 289 -9.35 10.18 4.25
C VAL A 289 -8.95 10.30 5.71
N ASP A 290 -7.67 10.48 6.01
CA ASP A 290 -7.15 10.56 7.39
C ASP A 290 -7.63 11.86 8.08
N HIS A 291 -7.55 13.00 7.39
CA HIS A 291 -7.96 14.31 7.93
C HIS A 291 -9.39 14.73 7.60
N GLY A 292 -10.10 14.02 6.72
CA GLY A 292 -11.49 14.28 6.37
C GLY A 292 -11.74 15.64 5.71
N PHE A 293 -10.78 16.14 4.92
CA PHE A 293 -10.96 17.38 4.16
C PHE A 293 -11.91 17.15 2.99
N ALA A 294 -12.70 18.15 2.66
CA ALA A 294 -13.57 18.11 1.49
C ALA A 294 -12.73 18.14 0.18
N PRO A 295 -13.21 17.50 -0.91
CA PRO A 295 -12.46 17.37 -2.16
C PRO A 295 -11.97 18.72 -2.74
N GLU A 296 -12.76 19.78 -2.66
CA GLU A 296 -12.40 21.12 -3.12
C GLU A 296 -11.19 21.68 -2.36
N LYS A 297 -11.10 21.43 -1.06
CA LYS A 297 -9.95 21.84 -0.27
C LYS A 297 -8.71 20.99 -0.60
N VAL A 298 -8.90 19.68 -0.82
CA VAL A 298 -7.81 18.78 -1.19
C VAL A 298 -7.23 19.17 -2.54
N LEU A 299 -8.07 19.46 -3.55
CA LEU A 299 -7.60 19.89 -4.85
C LEU A 299 -6.82 21.21 -4.78
N ARG A 300 -7.32 22.21 -4.04
CA ARG A 300 -6.59 23.47 -3.83
C ARG A 300 -5.23 23.26 -3.16
N LEU A 301 -5.13 22.38 -2.17
CA LEU A 301 -3.84 22.05 -1.55
C LEU A 301 -2.92 21.31 -2.53
N ALA A 302 -3.47 20.44 -3.39
CA ALA A 302 -2.70 19.75 -4.41
C ALA A 302 -2.17 20.71 -5.49
N ASP A 303 -2.98 21.70 -5.94
CA ASP A 303 -2.52 22.74 -6.87
C ASP A 303 -1.32 23.53 -6.29
N ILE A 304 -1.34 23.82 -4.98
CA ILE A 304 -0.23 24.53 -4.33
C ILE A 304 1.00 23.64 -4.18
N ALA A 305 0.81 22.34 -3.84
CA ALA A 305 1.91 21.42 -3.57
C ALA A 305 2.58 20.87 -4.84
N TYR A 306 1.81 20.69 -5.91
CA TYR A 306 2.22 19.95 -7.10
C TYR A 306 1.99 20.71 -8.41
N GLY A 307 1.59 21.98 -8.38
CA GLY A 307 1.33 22.77 -9.57
C GLY A 307 2.57 23.03 -10.44
N ASP A 308 3.76 22.77 -9.93
CA ASP A 308 5.03 22.74 -10.66
C ASP A 308 5.27 21.44 -11.45
N GLU A 309 4.59 20.34 -11.07
CA GLU A 309 4.73 19.00 -11.68
C GLU A 309 3.52 18.61 -12.53
N PHE A 310 2.32 18.99 -12.09
CA PHE A 310 1.05 18.60 -12.72
C PHE A 310 0.16 19.81 -12.92
N ASP A 311 -0.52 19.88 -14.06
CA ASP A 311 -1.55 20.88 -14.28
C ASP A 311 -2.83 20.56 -13.46
N HIS A 312 -3.66 21.58 -13.27
CA HIS A 312 -4.91 21.48 -12.52
C HIS A 312 -5.85 20.37 -13.02
N ALA A 313 -5.94 20.21 -14.35
CA ALA A 313 -6.80 19.19 -14.94
C ALA A 313 -6.32 17.76 -14.60
N THR A 314 -5.02 17.55 -14.58
CA THR A 314 -4.39 16.30 -14.19
C THR A 314 -4.61 16.02 -12.69
N LEU A 315 -4.41 17.00 -11.82
CA LEU A 315 -4.68 16.86 -10.37
C LEU A 315 -6.15 16.53 -10.11
N LYS A 316 -7.07 17.24 -10.76
CA LYS A 316 -8.51 16.99 -10.68
C LYS A 316 -8.88 15.59 -11.17
N LYS A 317 -8.31 15.15 -12.30
CA LYS A 317 -8.50 13.79 -12.85
C LYS A 317 -8.13 12.72 -11.82
N TRP A 318 -6.96 12.84 -11.18
CA TRP A 318 -6.48 11.84 -10.24
C TRP A 318 -7.26 11.89 -8.92
N LEU A 319 -7.63 13.06 -8.41
CA LEU A 319 -8.50 13.17 -7.26
C LEU A 319 -9.87 12.53 -7.50
N ARG A 320 -10.44 12.74 -8.69
CA ARG A 320 -11.70 12.12 -9.09
C ARG A 320 -11.59 10.58 -9.13
N SER A 321 -10.50 10.08 -9.73
CA SER A 321 -10.22 8.64 -9.78
C SER A 321 -10.09 8.07 -8.37
N TYR A 322 -9.33 8.74 -7.51
CA TYR A 322 -9.14 8.36 -6.11
C TYR A 322 -10.47 8.27 -5.34
N CYS A 323 -11.30 9.32 -5.42
CA CYS A 323 -12.62 9.32 -4.79
C CYS A 323 -13.47 8.13 -5.26
N ARG A 324 -13.51 7.87 -6.58
CA ARG A 324 -14.26 6.74 -7.13
C ARG A 324 -13.75 5.40 -6.61
N ARG A 325 -12.43 5.20 -6.59
CA ARG A 325 -11.81 3.94 -6.15
C ARG A 325 -11.99 3.73 -4.65
N LEU A 326 -11.86 4.78 -3.85
CA LEU A 326 -12.08 4.72 -2.40
C LEU A 326 -13.44 4.07 -2.06
N PHE A 327 -14.49 4.39 -2.79
CA PHE A 327 -15.82 3.81 -2.60
C PHE A 327 -15.99 2.46 -3.31
N SER A 328 -15.71 2.39 -4.59
CA SER A 328 -15.98 1.18 -5.40
C SER A 328 -15.16 -0.04 -4.98
N GLN A 329 -14.02 0.17 -4.32
CA GLN A 329 -13.12 -0.89 -3.86
C GLN A 329 -13.23 -1.19 -2.35
N GLN A 330 -14.19 -0.56 -1.65
CA GLN A 330 -14.36 -0.76 -0.21
C GLN A 330 -14.58 -2.22 0.18
N PHE A 331 -15.26 -3.02 -0.64
CA PHE A 331 -15.50 -4.44 -0.36
C PHE A 331 -14.21 -5.24 -0.16
N LYS A 332 -13.10 -4.84 -0.81
CA LYS A 332 -11.79 -5.45 -0.63
C LYS A 332 -11.22 -5.18 0.77
N ARG A 333 -11.45 -3.98 1.31
CA ARG A 333 -10.96 -3.60 2.63
C ARG A 333 -11.70 -4.24 3.79
N SER A 334 -12.92 -4.73 3.58
CA SER A 334 -13.73 -5.36 4.64
C SER A 334 -13.14 -6.67 5.18
N CYS A 335 -12.22 -7.31 4.46
CA CYS A 335 -11.58 -8.56 4.86
C CYS A 335 -10.06 -8.43 5.10
N LEU A 336 -9.53 -7.21 5.22
CA LEU A 336 -8.10 -7.01 5.46
C LEU A 336 -7.63 -7.71 6.73
N GLN A 337 -6.43 -8.27 6.66
CA GLN A 337 -5.71 -8.90 7.75
C GLN A 337 -5.24 -7.89 8.80
N ASP A 338 -4.68 -8.39 9.89
CA ASP A 338 -4.01 -7.56 10.88
C ASP A 338 -2.65 -7.09 10.37
N GLY A 339 -2.25 -5.90 10.81
CA GLY A 339 -0.96 -5.31 10.54
C GLY A 339 -0.68 -4.15 11.52
N PRO A 340 0.52 -3.55 11.50
CA PRO A 340 0.86 -2.43 12.36
C PRO A 340 0.11 -1.16 11.96
N THR A 341 -0.28 -0.35 12.94
CA THR A 341 -0.71 1.04 12.73
C THR A 341 0.48 1.95 13.05
N LEU A 342 1.03 2.63 12.04
CA LEU A 342 2.29 3.37 12.18
C LEU A 342 2.08 4.89 12.36
N ASN A 343 0.99 5.45 11.85
CA ASN A 343 0.72 6.89 11.77
C ASN A 343 -0.57 7.31 12.47
N GLY A 344 -1.16 6.45 13.30
CA GLY A 344 -2.47 6.71 13.90
C GLY A 344 -3.67 6.47 12.97
N PHE A 345 -3.44 6.26 11.66
CA PHE A 345 -4.46 5.86 10.68
C PHE A 345 -4.22 4.42 10.20
N SER A 346 -5.31 3.69 9.93
CA SER A 346 -5.28 2.33 9.41
C SER A 346 -6.56 2.02 8.63
N PHE A 347 -6.45 1.23 7.59
CA PHE A 347 -7.59 0.63 6.88
C PHE A 347 -8.10 -0.66 7.53
N SER A 348 -7.58 -1.06 8.69
CA SER A 348 -8.09 -2.22 9.40
C SER A 348 -9.60 -2.10 9.66
N PRO A 349 -10.43 -3.05 9.22
CA PRO A 349 -11.88 -2.99 9.44
C PRO A 349 -12.25 -3.17 10.92
N ARG A 350 -11.29 -3.58 11.76
CA ARG A 350 -11.50 -3.84 13.21
C ARG A 350 -11.17 -2.63 14.08
N THR A 351 -10.17 -1.83 13.69
CA THR A 351 -9.63 -0.77 14.57
C THR A 351 -9.37 0.55 13.84
N GLY A 352 -9.63 0.61 12.53
CA GLY A 352 -9.29 1.76 11.70
C GLY A 352 -10.50 2.30 10.94
N PHE A 353 -10.26 2.69 9.69
CA PHE A 353 -11.27 3.26 8.79
C PHE A 353 -12.36 2.23 8.48
N SER A 354 -13.61 2.60 8.76
CA SER A 354 -14.78 1.78 8.52
C SER A 354 -15.78 2.52 7.62
N MET A 355 -16.19 1.85 6.55
CA MET A 355 -17.18 2.36 5.60
C MET A 355 -18.00 1.19 5.06
N PRO A 356 -19.31 1.35 4.78
CA PRO A 356 -20.11 0.32 4.12
C PRO A 356 -19.55 0.01 2.71
N SER A 357 -19.54 -1.27 2.33
CA SER A 357 -19.09 -1.69 0.98
C SER A 357 -19.97 -1.11 -0.14
N ASP A 358 -21.23 -0.81 0.17
CA ASP A 358 -22.21 -0.26 -0.77
C ASP A 358 -22.34 1.26 -0.67
N GLY A 359 -21.35 1.95 -0.09
CA GLY A 359 -21.32 3.41 0.01
C GLY A 359 -21.28 4.06 -1.38
N SER A 360 -22.04 5.15 -1.55
CA SER A 360 -22.09 5.88 -2.82
C SER A 360 -21.00 6.96 -2.91
N ASP A 361 -20.27 6.99 -4.00
CA ASP A 361 -19.29 8.02 -4.36
C ASP A 361 -19.94 9.29 -4.97
N ALA A 362 -21.25 9.27 -5.26
CA ALA A 362 -21.93 10.28 -6.04
C ALA A 362 -21.71 11.72 -5.55
N LEU A 363 -21.73 11.94 -4.21
CA LEU A 363 -21.53 13.27 -3.64
C LEU A 363 -20.09 13.76 -3.86
N TYR A 364 -19.10 12.89 -3.67
CA TYR A 364 -17.68 13.23 -3.89
C TYR A 364 -17.41 13.53 -5.36
N LEU A 365 -17.92 12.69 -6.27
CA LEU A 365 -17.74 12.89 -7.70
C LEU A 365 -18.43 14.17 -8.19
N ALA A 366 -19.68 14.42 -7.76
CA ALA A 366 -20.38 15.66 -8.09
C ALA A 366 -19.62 16.91 -7.60
N THR A 367 -19.04 16.84 -6.40
CA THR A 367 -18.21 17.91 -5.86
C THR A 367 -16.98 18.14 -6.73
N VAL A 368 -16.20 17.09 -7.03
CA VAL A 368 -14.99 17.21 -7.85
C VAL A 368 -15.32 17.67 -9.27
N ASP A 369 -16.40 17.18 -9.88
CA ASP A 369 -16.81 17.54 -11.24
C ASP A 369 -17.20 19.03 -11.35
N ALA A 370 -17.76 19.61 -10.28
CA ALA A 370 -18.14 21.03 -10.20
C ALA A 370 -16.96 21.99 -9.99
N LEU A 371 -15.78 21.52 -9.60
CA LEU A 371 -14.58 22.36 -9.43
C LEU A 371 -14.09 22.89 -10.79
N LYS A 372 -13.67 24.16 -10.81
CA LYS A 372 -13.19 24.85 -12.03
C LYS A 372 -11.69 24.89 -12.03
#